data_11b48d6acaa7e687df19ae7127415267
#
_entry.id   11b48d6acaa7e687df19ae7127415267
#
_cell.length_a   1.000
_cell.length_b   1.000
_cell.length_c   1.000
_cell.angle_alpha   90.00
_cell.angle_beta   90.00
_cell.angle_gamma   90.00
#
_symmetry.space_group_name_H-M   'P 1'
#
loop_
_entity.id
_entity.type
_entity.pdbx_description
1 polymer ?
#
loop_
_entity_poly.entity_id
_entity_poly.type
_entity_poly.pdbx_seq_one_letter_code
_entity_poly.pdbx_strand_id
1 'polypeptide(L)'
;MTPTDLAGNNGSPVLVIDCGYATATDDHTHWNPSCGPTGFPCPPIPGTPNPHQFITVVSLGDTAVPIAAWCAGVATPMPSAAALRDEVIRLLRPPALGVSPSTGTALINLRTLFWVNTATQVELGRASLIGFPVNLRVTYDRTEFDYGDGTSGTLTATPGTAYDPANDCGPCTDRFGHNYTQRGPVTVTARVYWHAQFRIGAGAWTDIPGEVTATQPSQTTLTVKQSRGTLTAPR
;
A
#
# COMPACT_ATOMS: atom_id res chain seq x y z
N MET A 1 -2.19 -30.85 19.43
CA MET A 1 -2.42 -30.12 18.15
C MET A 1 -1.15 -30.21 17.33
N THR A 2 -1.21 -30.70 16.11
CA THR A 2 -0.07 -30.73 15.18
C THR A 2 0.29 -29.31 14.79
N PRO A 3 1.58 -28.95 14.70
CA PRO A 3 2.02 -27.65 14.24
C PRO A 3 1.47 -27.37 12.85
N THR A 4 0.81 -26.25 12.66
CA THR A 4 0.38 -25.83 11.32
C THR A 4 1.50 -24.98 10.73
N ASP A 5 2.23 -25.53 9.78
CA ASP A 5 3.25 -24.80 9.02
C ASP A 5 2.57 -23.71 8.19
N LEU A 6 2.72 -22.47 8.62
CA LEU A 6 2.36 -21.29 7.84
C LEU A 6 3.58 -20.91 7.00
N ALA A 7 3.65 -21.41 5.78
CA ALA A 7 4.73 -21.05 4.85
C ALA A 7 4.72 -19.55 4.56
N GLY A 8 5.72 -18.84 5.02
CA GLY A 8 5.93 -17.44 4.66
C GLY A 8 6.39 -17.29 3.20
N ASN A 9 6.08 -16.18 2.56
CA ASN A 9 6.27 -15.91 1.13
C ASN A 9 7.74 -15.85 0.64
N ASN A 10 8.72 -16.21 1.48
CA ASN A 10 10.14 -16.36 1.14
C ASN A 10 10.73 -17.69 1.62
N GLY A 11 9.89 -18.69 1.82
CA GLY A 11 10.36 -20.03 2.21
C GLY A 11 10.80 -20.14 3.68
N SER A 12 10.69 -19.10 4.49
CA SER A 12 10.92 -19.21 5.92
C SER A 12 9.66 -19.71 6.61
N PRO A 13 9.65 -20.91 7.18
CA PRO A 13 8.48 -21.45 7.87
C PRO A 13 8.17 -20.59 9.11
N VAL A 14 6.89 -20.29 9.30
CA VAL A 14 6.38 -19.70 10.53
C VAL A 14 5.78 -20.83 11.35
N LEU A 15 6.35 -21.05 12.52
CA LEU A 15 5.94 -22.12 13.43
C LEU A 15 5.21 -21.50 14.62
N VAL A 16 4.07 -22.09 15.00
CA VAL A 16 3.37 -21.78 16.26
C VAL A 16 3.72 -22.87 17.25
N ILE A 17 4.33 -22.47 18.37
CA ILE A 17 4.73 -23.38 19.45
C ILE A 17 3.76 -23.20 20.62
N ASP A 18 3.16 -24.29 21.07
CA ASP A 18 2.41 -24.32 22.32
C ASP A 18 3.42 -24.38 23.49
N CYS A 19 3.42 -23.33 24.29
CA CYS A 19 4.32 -23.19 25.42
C CYS A 19 3.79 -23.79 26.70
N GLY A 20 2.55 -24.26 26.69
CA GLY A 20 1.88 -24.70 27.92
C GLY A 20 1.30 -23.51 28.72
N TYR A 21 1.21 -23.65 30.00
CA TYR A 21 0.69 -22.61 30.89
C TYR A 21 1.63 -22.37 32.08
N ALA A 22 1.68 -21.12 32.52
CA ALA A 22 2.40 -20.72 33.72
C ALA A 22 1.40 -20.52 34.87
N THR A 23 1.64 -21.11 36.02
CA THR A 23 0.87 -20.87 37.26
C THR A 23 1.65 -19.96 38.18
N ALA A 24 0.98 -19.29 39.12
CA ALA A 24 1.63 -18.42 40.10
C ALA A 24 2.61 -19.13 41.03
N THR A 25 2.56 -20.45 41.06
CA THR A 25 3.43 -21.34 41.87
C THR A 25 4.27 -22.26 41.01
N ASP A 26 4.70 -21.81 39.88
CA ASP A 26 5.15 -22.59 38.76
C ASP A 26 6.38 -23.45 39.08
N ASP A 27 6.22 -24.76 38.92
CA ASP A 27 7.27 -25.77 38.92
C ASP A 27 7.83 -26.05 37.53
N HIS A 28 7.44 -25.27 36.50
CA HIS A 28 7.78 -25.39 35.09
C HIS A 28 7.45 -26.75 34.44
N THR A 29 6.68 -27.62 35.13
CA THR A 29 6.37 -28.96 34.60
C THR A 29 5.44 -28.95 33.40
N HIS A 30 4.74 -27.84 33.17
CA HIS A 30 3.79 -27.63 32.07
C HIS A 30 4.29 -26.64 31.03
N TRP A 31 5.55 -26.22 31.13
CA TRP A 31 6.17 -25.23 30.26
C TRP A 31 7.10 -25.87 29.24
N ASN A 32 6.92 -25.51 27.99
CA ASN A 32 7.80 -25.96 26.90
C ASN A 32 9.13 -25.16 26.94
N PRO A 33 10.26 -25.82 27.18
CA PRO A 33 11.55 -25.14 27.28
C PRO A 33 11.99 -24.42 26.00
N SER A 34 11.41 -24.77 24.85
CA SER A 34 11.64 -24.07 23.57
C SER A 34 11.06 -22.65 23.56
N CYS A 35 10.21 -22.29 24.50
CA CYS A 35 9.62 -20.97 24.63
C CYS A 35 10.43 -19.97 25.47
N GLY A 36 11.60 -20.39 25.95
CA GLY A 36 12.45 -19.56 26.81
C GLY A 36 12.13 -19.67 28.30
N PRO A 37 12.91 -19.03 29.16
CA PRO A 37 12.87 -19.25 30.61
C PRO A 37 11.72 -18.54 31.33
N THR A 38 10.99 -17.64 30.68
CA THR A 38 9.93 -16.85 31.35
C THR A 38 8.66 -16.77 30.52
N GLY A 39 7.63 -17.52 30.99
CA GLY A 39 6.28 -17.25 30.53
C GLY A 39 5.70 -16.01 31.22
N PHE A 40 4.72 -15.38 30.60
CA PHE A 40 3.89 -14.38 31.25
C PHE A 40 2.53 -14.99 31.60
N PRO A 41 1.93 -14.63 32.75
CA PRO A 41 0.65 -15.19 33.14
C PRO A 41 -0.44 -14.78 32.14
N CYS A 42 -1.15 -15.78 31.62
CA CYS A 42 -2.33 -15.52 30.80
C CYS A 42 -3.53 -15.15 31.70
N PRO A 43 -4.38 -14.20 31.27
CA PRO A 43 -5.60 -13.88 32.02
C PRO A 43 -6.52 -15.10 32.04
N PRO A 44 -7.19 -15.35 33.16
CA PRO A 44 -8.13 -16.47 33.33
C PRO A 44 -9.29 -16.31 32.33
N ILE A 45 -9.67 -17.42 31.70
CA ILE A 45 -10.79 -17.48 30.78
C ILE A 45 -11.88 -18.35 31.40
N PRO A 46 -13.17 -17.94 31.34
CA PRO A 46 -14.26 -18.76 31.84
C PRO A 46 -14.24 -20.16 31.19
N GLY A 47 -14.20 -21.21 32.05
CA GLY A 47 -14.13 -22.60 31.61
C GLY A 47 -12.72 -23.13 31.24
N THR A 48 -11.69 -22.29 31.27
CA THR A 48 -10.30 -22.69 31.05
C THR A 48 -9.41 -22.13 32.17
N PRO A 49 -9.23 -22.84 33.27
CA PRO A 49 -8.54 -22.31 34.44
C PRO A 49 -7.06 -21.98 34.18
N ASN A 50 -6.42 -22.67 33.26
CA ASN A 50 -5.01 -22.46 32.88
C ASN A 50 -4.90 -22.33 31.37
N PRO A 51 -5.15 -21.13 30.82
CA PRO A 51 -5.04 -20.93 29.40
C PRO A 51 -3.59 -21.05 28.91
N HIS A 52 -3.38 -21.84 27.87
CA HIS A 52 -2.07 -22.05 27.29
C HIS A 52 -1.53 -20.76 26.67
N GLN A 53 -0.24 -20.59 26.76
CA GLN A 53 0.52 -19.58 26.04
C GLN A 53 1.09 -20.17 24.75
N PHE A 54 1.07 -19.37 23.71
CA PHE A 54 1.67 -19.71 22.42
C PHE A 54 2.70 -18.68 22.03
N ILE A 55 3.74 -19.11 21.33
CA ILE A 55 4.65 -18.21 20.63
C ILE A 55 4.65 -18.53 19.14
N THR A 56 4.78 -17.48 18.35
CA THR A 56 5.06 -17.59 16.91
C THR A 56 6.54 -17.36 16.72
N VAL A 57 7.20 -18.27 16.04
CA VAL A 57 8.60 -18.16 15.67
C VAL A 57 8.76 -18.18 14.17
N VAL A 58 9.72 -17.41 13.66
CA VAL A 58 10.15 -17.45 12.27
C VAL A 58 11.53 -18.09 12.22
N SER A 59 11.70 -19.10 11.38
CA SER A 59 13.01 -19.68 11.12
C SER A 59 13.79 -18.78 10.17
N LEU A 60 14.94 -18.29 10.62
CA LEU A 60 15.92 -17.54 9.83
C LEU A 60 17.18 -18.37 9.73
N GLY A 61 17.24 -19.26 8.73
CA GLY A 61 18.27 -20.28 8.66
C GLY A 61 18.18 -21.24 9.83
N ASP A 62 19.27 -21.42 10.57
CA ASP A 62 19.33 -22.32 11.74
C ASP A 62 18.84 -21.67 13.06
N THR A 63 18.34 -20.45 13.00
CA THR A 63 17.89 -19.70 14.19
C THR A 63 16.39 -19.50 14.15
N ALA A 64 15.69 -19.91 15.22
CA ALA A 64 14.27 -19.60 15.42
C ALA A 64 14.14 -18.31 16.25
N VAL A 65 13.51 -17.28 15.65
CA VAL A 65 13.30 -15.99 16.31
C VAL A 65 11.84 -15.86 16.72
N PRO A 66 11.53 -15.69 18.03
CA PRO A 66 10.17 -15.43 18.46
C PRO A 66 9.72 -14.05 17.99
N ILE A 67 8.54 -13.98 17.38
CA ILE A 67 7.98 -12.73 16.83
C ILE A 67 6.69 -12.30 17.52
N ALA A 68 5.99 -13.20 18.21
CA ALA A 68 4.80 -12.88 18.97
C ALA A 68 4.56 -13.94 20.05
N ALA A 69 3.93 -13.53 21.16
CA ALA A 69 3.44 -14.43 22.20
C ALA A 69 2.00 -14.03 22.54
N TRP A 70 1.12 -15.00 22.73
CA TRP A 70 -0.29 -14.77 23.09
C TRP A 70 -0.87 -15.90 23.93
N CYS A 71 -2.02 -15.65 24.54
CA CYS A 71 -2.75 -16.63 25.35
C CYS A 71 -3.88 -17.30 24.56
N ALA A 72 -4.09 -18.59 24.78
CA ALA A 72 -5.25 -19.30 24.24
C ALA A 72 -6.55 -18.60 24.66
N GLY A 73 -7.49 -18.46 23.72
CA GLY A 73 -8.80 -17.86 23.97
C GLY A 73 -8.81 -16.32 24.10
N VAL A 74 -7.66 -15.68 24.14
CA VAL A 74 -7.55 -14.25 23.85
C VAL A 74 -7.41 -14.14 22.33
N ALA A 75 -8.26 -13.33 21.70
CA ALA A 75 -8.08 -13.03 20.29
C ALA A 75 -6.63 -12.57 20.10
N THR A 76 -5.87 -13.25 19.24
CA THR A 76 -4.52 -12.80 18.86
C THR A 76 -4.64 -11.32 18.55
N PRO A 77 -3.82 -10.43 19.14
CA PRO A 77 -3.90 -9.00 18.86
C PRO A 77 -3.54 -8.80 17.38
N MET A 78 -4.54 -8.92 16.53
CA MET A 78 -4.40 -8.57 15.12
C MET A 78 -4.05 -7.10 15.01
N PRO A 79 -3.18 -6.70 14.10
CA PRO A 79 -2.97 -5.30 13.82
C PRO A 79 -4.32 -4.62 13.55
N SER A 80 -4.58 -3.49 14.20
CA SER A 80 -5.82 -2.76 13.96
C SER A 80 -5.87 -2.28 12.52
N ALA A 81 -7.07 -2.08 11.98
CA ALA A 81 -7.24 -1.51 10.65
C ALA A 81 -6.53 -0.15 10.50
N ALA A 82 -6.50 0.65 11.58
CA ALA A 82 -5.77 1.92 11.61
C ALA A 82 -4.26 1.71 11.47
N ALA A 83 -3.66 0.79 12.26
CA ALA A 83 -2.23 0.50 12.17
C ALA A 83 -1.82 -0.05 10.80
N LEU A 84 -2.64 -0.92 10.20
CA LEU A 84 -2.43 -1.43 8.84
C LEU A 84 -2.49 -0.29 7.80
N ARG A 85 -3.44 0.61 7.94
CA ARG A 85 -3.63 1.74 7.05
C ARG A 85 -2.47 2.74 7.13
N ASP A 86 -2.02 3.07 8.33
CA ASP A 86 -0.88 3.96 8.55
C ASP A 86 0.39 3.39 7.93
N GLU A 87 0.58 2.07 8.04
CA GLU A 87 1.72 1.40 7.43
C GLU A 87 1.63 1.40 5.89
N VAL A 88 0.45 1.18 5.32
CA VAL A 88 0.23 1.32 3.88
C VAL A 88 0.59 2.74 3.42
N ILE A 89 0.09 3.78 4.10
CA ILE A 89 0.38 5.18 3.77
C ILE A 89 1.89 5.46 3.87
N ARG A 90 2.56 4.90 4.88
CA ARG A 90 4.02 5.06 5.06
C ARG A 90 4.82 4.45 3.91
N LEU A 91 4.37 3.31 3.37
CA LEU A 91 5.05 2.60 2.29
C LEU A 91 4.66 3.11 0.90
N LEU A 92 3.46 3.68 0.77
CA LEU A 92 2.91 4.11 -0.49
C LEU A 92 3.65 5.36 -1.00
N ARG A 93 4.24 5.24 -2.17
CA ARG A 93 4.89 6.37 -2.85
C ARG A 93 3.97 6.95 -3.91
N PRO A 94 3.96 8.28 -4.10
CA PRO A 94 3.21 8.89 -5.19
C PRO A 94 3.75 8.37 -6.53
N PRO A 95 2.89 7.88 -7.43
CA PRO A 95 3.33 7.47 -8.75
C PRO A 95 3.77 8.69 -9.58
N ALA A 96 4.65 8.50 -10.55
CA ALA A 96 5.09 9.58 -11.40
C ALA A 96 3.94 10.11 -12.25
N LEU A 97 3.78 11.44 -12.28
CA LEU A 97 2.83 12.13 -13.15
C LEU A 97 3.46 12.31 -14.54
N GLY A 98 2.85 11.71 -15.54
CA GLY A 98 3.21 11.88 -16.93
C GLY A 98 2.45 13.02 -17.60
N VAL A 99 3.09 13.69 -18.55
CA VAL A 99 2.51 14.79 -19.31
C VAL A 99 2.98 14.77 -20.76
N SER A 100 2.09 15.10 -21.67
CA SER A 100 2.44 15.33 -23.08
C SER A 100 1.87 16.68 -23.56
N PRO A 101 2.72 17.53 -24.17
CA PRO A 101 4.14 17.32 -24.49
C PRO A 101 5.04 17.32 -23.24
N SER A 102 6.08 16.49 -23.26
CA SER A 102 7.02 16.27 -22.14
C SER A 102 8.03 17.41 -21.93
N THR A 103 7.93 18.46 -22.72
CA THR A 103 8.87 19.61 -22.70
C THR A 103 8.69 20.55 -21.52
N GLY A 104 7.72 20.28 -20.63
CA GLY A 104 7.33 21.20 -19.55
C GLY A 104 6.60 22.46 -20.07
N THR A 105 6.20 22.48 -21.34
CA THR A 105 5.49 23.60 -21.97
C THR A 105 4.15 23.11 -22.50
N ALA A 106 3.08 23.78 -22.08
CA ALA A 106 1.75 23.63 -22.66
C ALA A 106 1.42 24.85 -23.54
N LEU A 107 0.50 24.69 -24.46
CA LEU A 107 0.04 25.77 -25.32
C LEU A 107 -1.43 26.10 -25.03
N ILE A 108 -1.75 27.41 -25.07
CA ILE A 108 -3.15 27.87 -24.94
C ILE A 108 -3.99 27.22 -26.05
N ASN A 109 -5.18 26.72 -25.67
CA ASN A 109 -6.16 26.08 -26.55
C ASN A 109 -5.66 24.80 -27.24
N LEU A 110 -4.51 24.28 -26.84
CA LEU A 110 -4.04 22.96 -27.28
C LEU A 110 -4.15 21.98 -26.10
N ARG A 111 -4.70 20.81 -26.40
CA ARG A 111 -4.91 19.77 -25.40
C ARG A 111 -3.58 19.24 -24.87
N THR A 112 -3.35 19.39 -23.57
CA THR A 112 -2.24 18.79 -22.85
C THR A 112 -2.73 17.51 -22.20
N LEU A 113 -2.03 16.40 -22.42
CA LEU A 113 -2.44 15.07 -21.89
C LEU A 113 -1.72 14.75 -20.59
N PHE A 114 -2.41 14.06 -19.71
CA PHE A 114 -1.92 13.67 -18.40
C PHE A 114 -2.22 12.19 -18.14
N TRP A 115 -1.34 11.53 -17.39
CA TRP A 115 -1.55 10.18 -16.88
C TRP A 115 -0.70 9.97 -15.61
N VAL A 116 -1.02 8.97 -14.82
CA VAL A 116 -0.17 8.51 -13.72
C VAL A 116 0.52 7.21 -14.09
N ASN A 117 1.83 7.17 -13.94
CA ASN A 117 2.61 5.99 -14.29
C ASN A 117 2.57 4.99 -13.12
N THR A 118 1.55 4.16 -13.11
CA THR A 118 1.37 3.13 -12.09
C THR A 118 0.65 1.90 -12.66
N ALA A 119 0.89 0.76 -12.04
CA ALA A 119 0.10 -0.43 -12.28
C ALA A 119 -1.25 -0.33 -11.56
N THR A 120 -2.25 -1.07 -12.03
CA THR A 120 -3.56 -1.16 -11.36
C THR A 120 -3.48 -1.87 -10.00
N GLN A 121 -2.43 -2.65 -9.77
CA GLN A 121 -2.13 -3.28 -8.49
C GLN A 121 -0.64 -3.15 -8.17
N VAL A 122 -0.33 -2.75 -6.94
CA VAL A 122 1.04 -2.55 -6.47
C VAL A 122 1.25 -3.32 -5.17
N GLU A 123 2.24 -4.19 -5.15
CA GLU A 123 2.70 -4.86 -3.95
C GLU A 123 3.63 -3.92 -3.17
N LEU A 124 3.26 -3.60 -1.93
CA LEU A 124 4.05 -2.72 -1.06
C LEU A 124 5.13 -3.47 -0.29
N GLY A 125 5.12 -4.81 -0.37
CA GLY A 125 6.06 -5.67 0.31
C GLY A 125 5.58 -6.11 1.69
N ARG A 126 6.56 -6.57 2.48
CA ARG A 126 6.32 -7.10 3.83
C ARG A 126 6.60 -6.03 4.88
N ALA A 127 5.69 -5.90 5.83
CA ALA A 127 5.86 -5.10 7.03
C ALA A 127 5.74 -5.99 8.28
N SER A 128 6.29 -5.54 9.41
CA SER A 128 6.09 -6.19 10.71
C SER A 128 5.25 -5.26 11.58
N LEU A 129 4.03 -5.67 11.89
CA LEU A 129 3.12 -4.92 12.73
C LEU A 129 2.78 -5.75 13.97
N ILE A 130 3.11 -5.22 15.14
CA ILE A 130 2.89 -5.91 16.44
C ILE A 130 3.50 -7.33 16.44
N GLY A 131 4.68 -7.50 15.81
CA GLY A 131 5.32 -8.80 15.65
C GLY A 131 4.76 -9.71 14.55
N PHE A 132 3.69 -9.29 13.83
CA PHE A 132 3.14 -10.07 12.72
C PHE A 132 3.77 -9.66 11.39
N PRO A 133 4.30 -10.62 10.62
CA PRO A 133 4.69 -10.36 9.24
C PRO A 133 3.43 -10.25 8.39
N VAL A 134 3.16 -9.05 7.92
CA VAL A 134 2.05 -8.77 7.02
C VAL A 134 2.57 -8.43 5.63
N ASN A 135 1.95 -8.97 4.60
CA ASN A 135 2.16 -8.51 3.24
C ASN A 135 1.06 -7.50 2.92
N LEU A 136 1.43 -6.41 2.29
CA LEU A 136 0.55 -5.31 1.95
C LEU A 136 0.51 -5.10 0.44
N ARG A 137 -0.66 -4.83 -0.10
CA ARG A 137 -0.85 -4.40 -1.49
C ARG A 137 -1.93 -3.35 -1.59
N VAL A 138 -1.89 -2.61 -2.69
CA VAL A 138 -2.93 -1.65 -3.04
C VAL A 138 -3.42 -1.89 -4.45
N THR A 139 -4.71 -1.65 -4.67
CA THR A 139 -5.36 -1.69 -5.98
C THR A 139 -5.83 -0.28 -6.30
N TYR A 140 -5.51 0.17 -7.51
CA TYR A 140 -5.90 1.48 -8.00
C TYR A 140 -7.43 1.61 -8.00
N ASP A 141 -7.91 2.74 -7.50
CA ASP A 141 -9.33 3.12 -7.53
C ASP A 141 -9.55 4.25 -8.53
N ARG A 142 -8.98 5.42 -8.25
CA ARG A 142 -9.14 6.61 -9.10
C ARG A 142 -8.00 7.60 -8.92
N THR A 143 -7.90 8.52 -9.86
CA THR A 143 -7.05 9.72 -9.74
C THR A 143 -7.88 10.98 -9.82
N GLU A 144 -7.57 11.93 -8.96
CA GLU A 144 -8.05 13.30 -9.00
C GLU A 144 -6.94 14.21 -9.52
N PHE A 145 -7.18 14.84 -10.68
CA PHE A 145 -6.28 15.83 -11.25
C PHE A 145 -6.75 17.24 -10.90
N ASP A 146 -5.81 18.07 -10.43
CA ASP A 146 -5.92 19.52 -10.36
C ASP A 146 -4.90 20.12 -11.34
N TYR A 147 -5.39 20.89 -12.29
CA TYR A 147 -4.57 21.43 -13.37
C TYR A 147 -3.85 22.74 -13.02
N GLY A 148 -4.09 23.28 -11.82
CA GLY A 148 -3.40 24.45 -11.29
C GLY A 148 -3.79 25.78 -11.91
N ASP A 149 -4.86 25.83 -12.69
CA ASP A 149 -5.39 27.03 -13.35
C ASP A 149 -6.74 27.49 -12.80
N GLY A 150 -7.18 26.90 -11.67
CA GLY A 150 -8.44 27.20 -11.00
C GLY A 150 -9.68 26.59 -11.63
N THR A 151 -9.53 25.75 -12.66
CA THR A 151 -10.65 25.00 -13.23
C THR A 151 -10.97 23.79 -12.33
N SER A 152 -12.20 23.28 -12.48
CA SER A 152 -12.60 22.04 -11.77
C SER A 152 -11.70 20.88 -12.15
N GLY A 153 -11.27 20.11 -11.14
CA GLY A 153 -10.46 18.92 -11.32
C GLY A 153 -11.21 17.82 -12.07
N THR A 154 -10.46 16.87 -12.58
CA THR A 154 -11.01 15.70 -13.28
C THR A 154 -10.77 14.44 -12.45
N LEU A 155 -11.83 13.65 -12.23
CA LEU A 155 -11.75 12.31 -11.65
C LEU A 155 -11.65 11.27 -12.77
N THR A 156 -10.73 10.32 -12.63
CA THR A 156 -10.51 9.27 -13.62
C THR A 156 -10.50 7.91 -12.97
N ALA A 157 -11.22 6.95 -13.54
CA ALA A 157 -11.30 5.56 -13.04
C ALA A 157 -10.12 4.68 -13.51
N THR A 158 -9.20 5.23 -14.29
CA THR A 158 -7.99 4.53 -14.75
C THR A 158 -6.77 5.42 -14.58
N PRO A 159 -5.55 4.87 -14.46
CA PRO A 159 -4.32 5.66 -14.38
C PRO A 159 -4.06 6.51 -15.63
N GLY A 160 -4.73 6.19 -16.73
CA GLY A 160 -4.44 6.73 -18.05
C GLY A 160 -3.29 6.02 -18.74
N THR A 161 -3.12 6.32 -20.01
CA THR A 161 -2.07 5.74 -20.87
C THR A 161 -1.12 6.80 -21.32
N ALA A 162 0.18 6.51 -21.29
CA ALA A 162 1.21 7.39 -21.84
C ALA A 162 0.93 7.70 -23.30
N TYR A 163 1.14 8.95 -23.68
CA TYR A 163 0.98 9.34 -25.10
C TYR A 163 2.06 8.68 -25.95
N ASP A 164 1.62 7.96 -26.96
CA ASP A 164 2.46 7.38 -27.99
C ASP A 164 2.02 7.92 -29.35
N PRO A 165 2.85 8.73 -30.03
CA PRO A 165 2.50 9.30 -31.32
C PRO A 165 2.39 8.24 -32.46
N ALA A 166 3.03 7.08 -32.30
CA ALA A 166 2.94 5.98 -33.27
C ALA A 166 1.62 5.21 -33.16
N ASN A 167 0.96 5.29 -31.99
CA ASN A 167 -0.31 4.63 -31.69
C ASN A 167 -1.37 5.65 -31.28
N ASP A 168 -1.49 6.73 -32.06
CA ASP A 168 -2.54 7.73 -31.79
C ASP A 168 -3.91 7.13 -32.12
N CYS A 169 -4.64 6.80 -31.06
CA CYS A 169 -5.95 6.18 -31.16
C CYS A 169 -7.12 7.19 -31.31
N GLY A 170 -6.80 8.45 -31.62
CA GLY A 170 -7.84 9.48 -31.71
C GLY A 170 -8.51 9.74 -30.33
N PRO A 171 -9.84 9.74 -30.21
CA PRO A 171 -10.54 10.02 -28.95
C PRO A 171 -10.51 8.82 -28.00
N CYS A 172 -9.33 8.47 -27.48
CA CYS A 172 -9.21 7.41 -26.49
C CYS A 172 -9.81 7.83 -25.15
N THR A 173 -10.60 6.97 -24.56
CA THR A 173 -11.27 7.20 -23.27
C THR A 173 -10.32 7.17 -22.08
N ASP A 174 -9.13 6.61 -22.23
CA ASP A 174 -8.07 6.48 -21.24
C ASP A 174 -7.00 7.58 -21.33
N ARG A 175 -7.21 8.60 -22.19
CA ARG A 175 -6.34 9.77 -22.32
C ARG A 175 -7.01 10.98 -21.71
N PHE A 176 -6.50 11.39 -20.56
CA PHE A 176 -7.01 12.56 -19.84
C PHE A 176 -6.31 13.81 -20.34
N GLY A 177 -7.06 14.84 -20.66
CA GLY A 177 -6.49 16.05 -21.21
C GLY A 177 -7.18 17.30 -20.74
N HIS A 178 -6.39 18.39 -20.67
CA HIS A 178 -6.84 19.70 -20.25
C HIS A 178 -6.39 20.76 -21.28
N ASN A 179 -7.25 21.75 -21.49
CA ASN A 179 -6.97 22.90 -22.36
C ASN A 179 -6.78 24.15 -21.50
N TYR A 180 -5.58 24.68 -21.46
CA TYR A 180 -5.29 25.94 -20.78
C TYR A 180 -5.77 27.13 -21.60
N THR A 181 -6.36 28.10 -20.93
CA THR A 181 -6.85 29.34 -21.56
C THR A 181 -6.01 30.57 -21.26
N GLN A 182 -5.15 30.47 -20.26
CA GLN A 182 -4.29 31.58 -19.81
C GLN A 182 -2.81 31.17 -19.85
N ARG A 183 -1.94 32.11 -20.16
CA ARG A 183 -0.47 31.91 -20.11
C ARG A 183 0.03 32.05 -18.67
N GLY A 184 1.09 31.34 -18.37
CA GLY A 184 1.77 31.44 -17.06
C GLY A 184 2.27 30.09 -16.56
N PRO A 185 2.95 30.07 -15.44
CA PRO A 185 3.30 28.83 -14.75
C PRO A 185 2.05 28.23 -14.10
N VAL A 186 1.91 26.92 -14.20
CA VAL A 186 0.88 26.14 -13.49
C VAL A 186 1.52 24.93 -12.82
N THR A 187 1.03 24.56 -11.66
CA THR A 187 1.43 23.31 -10.98
C THR A 187 0.27 22.34 -11.07
N VAL A 188 0.47 21.30 -11.83
CA VAL A 188 -0.50 20.21 -11.94
C VAL A 188 -0.26 19.22 -10.82
N THR A 189 -1.31 18.82 -10.12
CA THR A 189 -1.25 17.78 -9.10
C THR A 189 -2.14 16.60 -9.46
N ALA A 190 -1.70 15.39 -9.12
CA ALA A 190 -2.50 14.18 -9.24
C ALA A 190 -2.50 13.45 -7.90
N ARG A 191 -3.68 13.29 -7.32
CA ARG A 191 -3.89 12.50 -6.12
C ARG A 191 -4.50 11.16 -6.51
N VAL A 192 -3.76 10.09 -6.23
CA VAL A 192 -4.22 8.73 -6.52
C VAL A 192 -4.83 8.12 -5.27
N TYR A 193 -6.00 7.54 -5.42
CA TYR A 193 -6.74 6.82 -4.39
C TYR A 193 -6.63 5.32 -4.64
N TRP A 194 -6.48 4.57 -3.56
CA TRP A 194 -6.25 3.14 -3.59
C TRP A 194 -7.13 2.43 -2.58
N HIS A 195 -7.50 1.19 -2.91
CA HIS A 195 -7.99 0.20 -1.94
C HIS A 195 -6.81 -0.63 -1.46
N ALA A 196 -6.67 -0.75 -0.14
CA ALA A 196 -5.57 -1.48 0.46
C ALA A 196 -6.02 -2.84 0.96
N GLN A 197 -5.13 -3.83 0.86
CA GLN A 197 -5.34 -5.18 1.37
C GLN A 197 -4.10 -5.66 2.10
N PHE A 198 -4.31 -6.56 3.05
CA PHE A 198 -3.25 -7.23 3.76
C PHE A 198 -3.46 -8.74 3.76
N ARG A 199 -2.38 -9.48 3.96
CA ARG A 199 -2.43 -10.90 4.31
C ARG A 199 -1.32 -11.25 5.29
N ILE A 200 -1.58 -12.25 6.14
CA ILE A 200 -0.60 -12.82 7.05
C ILE A 200 -0.13 -14.15 6.44
N GLY A 201 1.19 -14.29 6.26
CA GLY A 201 1.77 -15.48 5.65
C GLY A 201 1.20 -15.75 4.25
N ALA A 202 0.77 -17.00 4.01
CA ALA A 202 0.13 -17.46 2.77
C ALA A 202 -1.41 -17.37 2.80
N GLY A 203 -1.98 -16.70 3.80
CA GLY A 203 -3.44 -16.57 3.95
C GLY A 203 -4.09 -15.78 2.81
N ALA A 204 -5.42 -15.73 2.84
CA ALA A 204 -6.19 -14.92 1.90
C ALA A 204 -5.93 -13.41 2.10
N TRP A 205 -6.06 -12.65 1.02
CA TRP A 205 -6.06 -11.20 1.09
C TRP A 205 -7.34 -10.70 1.75
N THR A 206 -7.18 -9.78 2.69
CA THR A 206 -8.27 -9.15 3.45
C THR A 206 -8.24 -7.65 3.21
N ASP A 207 -9.39 -7.04 2.99
CA ASP A 207 -9.50 -5.62 2.76
C ASP A 207 -9.20 -4.81 4.03
N ILE A 208 -8.47 -3.72 3.86
CA ILE A 208 -8.28 -2.69 4.89
C ILE A 208 -9.36 -1.63 4.63
N PRO A 209 -10.27 -1.39 5.58
CA PRO A 209 -11.36 -0.43 5.37
C PRO A 209 -10.89 0.98 5.08
N GLY A 210 -11.56 1.63 4.14
CA GLY A 210 -11.31 3.02 3.73
C GLY A 210 -10.27 3.12 2.62
N GLU A 211 -10.28 4.27 1.96
CA GLU A 211 -9.33 4.60 0.90
C GLU A 211 -7.99 5.08 1.49
N VAL A 212 -6.93 4.88 0.76
CA VAL A 212 -5.59 5.37 1.10
C VAL A 212 -5.01 6.18 -0.05
N THR A 213 -4.23 7.19 0.30
CA THR A 213 -3.47 8.00 -0.64
C THR A 213 -2.04 8.13 -0.15
N ALA A 214 -1.09 8.36 -1.04
CA ALA A 214 0.25 8.76 -0.62
C ALA A 214 0.21 10.10 0.15
N THR A 215 1.13 10.29 1.09
CA THR A 215 1.20 11.51 1.92
C THR A 215 1.34 12.77 1.07
N GLN A 216 2.06 12.68 -0.04
CA GLN A 216 2.23 13.77 -1.00
C GLN A 216 1.57 13.39 -2.33
N PRO A 217 0.87 14.33 -2.99
CA PRO A 217 0.37 14.09 -4.34
C PRO A 217 1.53 14.08 -5.33
N SER A 218 1.31 13.47 -6.49
CA SER A 218 2.21 13.60 -7.63
C SER A 218 2.09 15.00 -8.23
N GLN A 219 3.21 15.64 -8.54
CA GLN A 219 3.21 17.02 -9.04
C GLN A 219 4.14 17.21 -10.23
N THR A 220 3.76 18.12 -11.12
CA THR A 220 4.62 18.64 -12.19
C THR A 220 4.31 20.11 -12.46
N THR A 221 5.33 20.88 -12.82
CA THR A 221 5.16 22.29 -13.17
C THR A 221 5.26 22.45 -14.68
N LEU A 222 4.31 23.19 -15.26
CA LEU A 222 4.28 23.52 -16.67
C LEU A 222 4.30 25.03 -16.86
N THR A 223 4.84 25.46 -18.01
CA THR A 223 4.71 26.84 -18.47
C THR A 223 3.75 26.88 -19.63
N VAL A 224 2.59 27.51 -19.44
CA VAL A 224 1.61 27.71 -20.52
C VAL A 224 2.03 28.89 -21.37
N LYS A 225 2.21 28.69 -22.67
CA LYS A 225 2.60 29.68 -23.65
C LYS A 225 1.54 29.89 -24.71
N GLN A 226 1.56 31.04 -25.35
CA GLN A 226 0.75 31.32 -26.53
C GLN A 226 1.59 31.08 -27.79
N SER A 227 1.11 30.25 -28.72
CA SER A 227 1.69 30.15 -30.05
C SER A 227 1.20 31.29 -30.90
N ARG A 228 2.12 31.95 -31.62
CA ARG A 228 1.81 32.93 -32.66
C ARG A 228 2.32 32.37 -34.00
N GLY A 229 1.40 32.09 -34.89
CA GLY A 229 1.75 31.78 -36.28
C GLY A 229 2.17 33.06 -37.02
N THR A 230 3.30 33.02 -37.68
CA THR A 230 3.67 34.07 -38.65
C THR A 230 3.34 33.56 -40.05
N LEU A 231 2.40 34.21 -40.72
CA LEU A 231 2.15 33.92 -42.12
C LEU A 231 3.33 34.46 -42.94
N THR A 232 4.13 33.58 -43.49
CA THR A 232 5.12 33.91 -44.52
C THR A 232 4.41 33.89 -45.89
N ALA A 233 4.47 35.01 -46.60
CA ALA A 233 3.94 35.04 -47.97
C ALA A 233 4.70 34.00 -48.82
N PRO A 234 4.00 33.26 -49.70
CA PRO A 234 4.66 32.37 -50.61
C PRO A 234 5.56 33.19 -51.56
N ARG A 235 6.77 32.70 -51.76
CA ARG A 235 7.71 33.24 -52.75
C ARG A 235 7.28 32.87 -54.14
#